data_21e3a105d46f4ff903fe74cbd8d2a013
#
_entry.id   21e3a105d46f4ff903fe74cbd8d2a013
#
_cell.length_a   1.000
_cell.length_b   1.000
_cell.length_c   1.000
_cell.angle_alpha   90.00
_cell.angle_beta   90.00
_cell.angle_gamma   90.00
#
_symmetry.space_group_name_H-M   'P 1'
#
loop_
_entity.id
_entity.type
_entity.pdbx_description
1 polymer ?
#
loop_
_entity_poly.entity_id
_entity_poly.type
_entity_poly.pdbx_seq_one_letter_code
_entity_poly.pdbx_strand_id
1 'polypeptide(L)'
;GSYDAVIARGFSAKQLKTMHPQTPVIDLAISGYDIIRTVAECRKDFNSTRIAICGFYGKIYEASDICKLLGCQVEIYPASNHKDLEANIGEAIVHGCDALIGGYSAVELAERHGILSRLIRTGEDTILQAINEAIRTVEQIQIERIVAETYKTIIYASKDGILYIDSSGTIRVRNRVVKAMNNNISLLSKSLQTT
;
A
#
# COMPACT_ATOMS: atom_id res chain seq x y z
N GLY A 1 3.54 -17.01 12.01
CA GLY A 1 4.84 -16.43 11.72
C GLY A 1 4.71 -14.93 11.59
N SER A 2 5.65 -14.17 12.12
CA SER A 2 5.76 -12.73 11.88
C SER A 2 6.50 -12.52 10.57
N TYR A 3 6.02 -11.60 9.76
CA TYR A 3 6.67 -11.17 8.52
C TYR A 3 7.12 -9.73 8.69
N ASP A 4 8.31 -9.37 8.18
CA ASP A 4 8.85 -8.03 8.28
C ASP A 4 8.21 -7.08 7.25
N ALA A 5 7.79 -7.60 6.10
CA ALA A 5 7.00 -6.90 5.08
C ALA A 5 6.15 -7.89 4.28
N VAL A 6 5.14 -7.39 3.59
CA VAL A 6 4.28 -8.16 2.69
C VAL A 6 4.22 -7.47 1.33
N ILE A 7 4.40 -8.22 0.26
CA ILE A 7 4.16 -7.75 -1.11
C ILE A 7 2.78 -8.24 -1.51
N ALA A 8 1.89 -7.35 -1.89
CA ALA A 8 0.54 -7.68 -2.29
C ALA A 8 0.08 -6.77 -3.43
N ARG A 9 -1.00 -7.15 -4.13
CA ARG A 9 -1.50 -6.42 -5.29
C ARG A 9 -2.95 -6.01 -5.12
N GLY A 10 -3.28 -4.81 -5.58
CA GLY A 10 -4.66 -4.34 -5.75
C GLY A 10 -5.46 -4.36 -4.45
N PHE A 11 -6.63 -4.99 -4.46
CA PHE A 11 -7.54 -5.02 -3.32
C PHE A 11 -6.92 -5.70 -2.08
N SER A 12 -6.15 -6.78 -2.27
CA SER A 12 -5.46 -7.46 -1.17
C SER A 12 -4.44 -6.55 -0.50
N ALA A 13 -3.68 -5.76 -1.25
CA ALA A 13 -2.75 -4.79 -0.69
C ALA A 13 -3.49 -3.74 0.16
N LYS A 14 -4.62 -3.22 -0.34
CA LYS A 14 -5.46 -2.25 0.38
C LYS A 14 -6.02 -2.83 1.69
N GLN A 15 -6.53 -4.06 1.66
CA GLN A 15 -7.02 -4.74 2.85
C GLN A 15 -5.92 -4.98 3.88
N LEU A 16 -4.76 -5.48 3.46
CA LEU A 16 -3.64 -5.75 4.35
C LEU A 16 -3.12 -4.48 5.03
N LYS A 17 -3.03 -3.36 4.31
CA LYS A 17 -2.67 -2.05 4.89
C LYS A 17 -3.63 -1.62 6.00
N THR A 18 -4.91 -1.93 5.83
CA THR A 18 -5.95 -1.58 6.83
C THR A 18 -5.94 -2.53 8.02
N MET A 19 -5.78 -3.84 7.78
CA MET A 19 -5.83 -4.87 8.83
C MET A 19 -4.54 -4.95 9.65
N HIS A 20 -3.41 -4.64 9.02
CA HIS A 20 -2.08 -4.75 9.62
C HIS A 20 -1.27 -3.44 9.46
N PRO A 21 -1.69 -2.32 10.10
CA PRO A 21 -1.07 -1.00 9.90
C PRO A 21 0.39 -0.94 10.36
N GLN A 22 0.84 -1.89 11.18
CA GLN A 22 2.23 -1.97 11.67
C GLN A 22 3.16 -2.77 10.73
N THR A 23 2.61 -3.51 9.77
CA THR A 23 3.39 -4.31 8.83
C THR A 23 3.48 -3.56 7.49
N PRO A 24 4.67 -3.26 6.99
CA PRO A 24 4.84 -2.66 5.68
C PRO A 24 4.20 -3.52 4.59
N VAL A 25 3.32 -2.93 3.80
CA VAL A 25 2.70 -3.59 2.65
C VAL A 25 3.12 -2.85 1.39
N ILE A 26 3.96 -3.50 0.61
CA ILE A 26 4.44 -3.03 -0.68
C ILE A 26 3.40 -3.40 -1.74
N ASP A 27 2.93 -2.41 -2.47
CA ASP A 27 1.96 -2.63 -3.54
C ASP A 27 2.67 -3.07 -4.82
N LEU A 28 2.33 -4.27 -5.30
CA LEU A 28 2.83 -4.75 -6.58
C LEU A 28 2.07 -4.04 -7.70
N ALA A 29 2.64 -2.94 -8.16
CA ALA A 29 2.06 -2.10 -9.19
C ALA A 29 1.91 -2.85 -10.52
N ILE A 30 0.98 -2.37 -11.36
CA ILE A 30 0.88 -2.77 -12.76
C ILE A 30 1.59 -1.71 -13.58
N SER A 31 2.58 -2.13 -14.33
CA SER A 31 3.29 -1.25 -15.25
C SER A 31 2.47 -1.00 -16.53
N GLY A 32 2.71 0.14 -17.16
CA GLY A 32 2.14 0.41 -18.50
C GLY A 32 2.53 -0.67 -19.51
N TYR A 33 3.73 -1.23 -19.38
CA TYR A 33 4.20 -2.33 -20.24
C TYR A 33 3.38 -3.60 -20.07
N ASP A 34 2.98 -3.96 -18.83
CA ASP A 34 2.13 -5.11 -18.55
C ASP A 34 0.75 -4.97 -19.22
N ILE A 35 0.21 -3.74 -19.21
CA ILE A 35 -1.06 -3.44 -19.87
C ILE A 35 -0.92 -3.54 -21.38
N ILE A 36 0.08 -2.89 -21.97
CA ILE A 36 0.33 -2.90 -23.41
C ILE A 36 0.50 -4.32 -23.92
N ARG A 37 1.30 -5.13 -23.23
CA ARG A 37 1.50 -6.54 -23.55
C ARG A 37 0.18 -7.31 -23.53
N THR A 38 -0.62 -7.13 -22.47
CA THR A 38 -1.91 -7.83 -22.33
C THR A 38 -2.93 -7.39 -23.38
N VAL A 39 -2.96 -6.09 -23.71
CA VAL A 39 -3.80 -5.56 -24.82
C VAL A 39 -3.38 -6.16 -26.17
N ALA A 40 -2.07 -6.22 -26.44
CA ALA A 40 -1.56 -6.83 -27.67
C ALA A 40 -1.92 -8.32 -27.76
N GLU A 41 -1.86 -9.06 -26.64
CA GLU A 41 -2.31 -10.45 -26.56
C GLU A 41 -3.80 -10.58 -26.83
N CYS A 42 -4.67 -9.74 -26.25
CA CYS A 42 -6.10 -9.75 -26.50
C CYS A 42 -6.42 -9.46 -27.98
N ARG A 43 -5.73 -8.49 -28.57
CA ARG A 43 -5.87 -8.20 -29.98
C ARG A 43 -5.49 -9.40 -30.86
N LYS A 44 -4.37 -10.04 -30.55
CA LYS A 44 -3.88 -11.17 -31.33
C LYS A 44 -4.80 -12.39 -31.22
N ASP A 45 -5.23 -12.72 -30.00
CA ASP A 45 -5.90 -13.99 -29.71
C ASP A 45 -7.42 -13.89 -29.86
N PHE A 46 -8.00 -12.72 -29.61
CA PHE A 46 -9.45 -12.48 -29.61
C PHE A 46 -9.89 -11.56 -30.76
N ASN A 47 -8.95 -10.98 -31.53
CA ASN A 47 -9.21 -9.91 -32.49
C ASN A 47 -9.96 -8.71 -31.90
N SER A 48 -9.72 -8.44 -30.61
CA SER A 48 -10.39 -7.40 -29.86
C SER A 48 -9.95 -6.01 -30.29
N THR A 49 -10.89 -5.08 -30.37
CA THR A 49 -10.63 -3.69 -30.77
C THR A 49 -11.03 -2.70 -29.67
N ARG A 50 -11.94 -3.12 -28.77
CA ARG A 50 -12.45 -2.30 -27.69
C ARG A 50 -12.34 -3.03 -26.37
N ILE A 51 -11.32 -2.68 -25.58
CA ILE A 51 -10.87 -3.44 -24.43
C ILE A 51 -11.12 -2.64 -23.14
N ALA A 52 -11.82 -3.25 -22.18
CA ALA A 52 -12.01 -2.70 -20.85
C ALA A 52 -10.85 -3.08 -19.94
N ILE A 53 -10.32 -2.14 -19.16
CA ILE A 53 -9.43 -2.40 -18.04
C ILE A 53 -10.23 -2.28 -16.76
N CYS A 54 -10.53 -3.39 -16.09
CA CYS A 54 -11.31 -3.41 -14.86
C CYS A 54 -10.45 -3.85 -13.67
N GLY A 55 -10.51 -3.09 -12.56
CA GLY A 55 -9.83 -3.51 -11.34
C GLY A 55 -9.61 -2.42 -10.29
N PHE A 56 -8.88 -2.82 -9.25
CA PHE A 56 -8.58 -1.99 -8.07
C PHE A 56 -7.27 -1.21 -8.28
N TYR A 57 -7.20 -0.45 -9.35
CA TYR A 57 -5.96 0.24 -9.72
C TYR A 57 -5.96 1.67 -9.23
N GLY A 58 -4.74 2.14 -8.89
CA GLY A 58 -4.47 3.55 -8.82
C GLY A 58 -4.46 4.19 -10.23
N LYS A 59 -3.64 5.19 -10.43
CA LYS A 59 -3.59 5.92 -11.70
C LYS A 59 -2.99 5.08 -12.85
N ILE A 60 -3.79 4.75 -13.89
CA ILE A 60 -3.34 4.12 -15.14
C ILE A 60 -3.55 5.12 -16.28
N TYR A 61 -2.91 6.30 -16.19
CA TYR A 61 -3.23 7.39 -17.11
C TYR A 61 -2.53 7.32 -18.48
N GLU A 62 -1.44 6.57 -18.59
CA GLU A 62 -0.59 6.61 -19.79
C GLU A 62 -0.82 5.46 -20.78
N ALA A 63 -1.54 4.41 -20.39
CA ALA A 63 -1.69 3.23 -21.22
C ALA A 63 -2.68 3.44 -22.38
N SER A 64 -3.69 4.30 -22.25
CA SER A 64 -4.73 4.49 -23.25
C SER A 64 -4.19 5.05 -24.56
N ASP A 65 -3.25 5.99 -24.53
CA ASP A 65 -2.72 6.61 -25.72
C ASP A 65 -1.77 5.67 -26.49
N ILE A 66 -1.01 4.86 -25.77
CA ILE A 66 -0.14 3.84 -26.38
C ILE A 66 -1.00 2.73 -27.00
N CYS A 67 -2.11 2.36 -26.37
CA CYS A 67 -3.01 1.34 -26.92
C CYS A 67 -3.68 1.78 -28.22
N LYS A 68 -3.90 3.07 -28.45
CA LYS A 68 -4.36 3.61 -29.74
C LYS A 68 -3.37 3.29 -30.87
N LEU A 69 -2.06 3.29 -30.60
CA LEU A 69 -1.03 2.90 -31.59
C LEU A 69 -1.14 1.41 -31.96
N LEU A 70 -1.68 0.58 -31.08
CA LEU A 70 -1.97 -0.82 -31.36
C LEU A 70 -3.29 -1.00 -32.14
N GLY A 71 -4.01 0.10 -32.46
CA GLY A 71 -5.33 0.08 -33.10
C GLY A 71 -6.42 -0.47 -32.19
N CYS A 72 -6.27 -0.33 -30.86
CA CYS A 72 -7.27 -0.69 -29.86
C CYS A 72 -7.76 0.56 -29.14
N GLN A 73 -9.06 0.61 -28.84
CA GLN A 73 -9.61 1.54 -27.86
C GLN A 73 -9.59 0.86 -26.50
N VAL A 74 -9.06 1.58 -25.50
CA VAL A 74 -8.97 1.07 -24.14
C VAL A 74 -9.74 2.01 -23.21
N GLU A 75 -10.68 1.46 -22.47
CA GLU A 75 -11.48 2.16 -21.45
C GLU A 75 -11.14 1.63 -20.06
N ILE A 76 -11.02 2.55 -19.09
CA ILE A 76 -10.58 2.19 -17.74
C ILE A 76 -11.77 2.31 -16.78
N TYR A 77 -12.04 1.22 -16.08
CA TYR A 77 -13.10 1.08 -15.09
C TYR A 77 -12.50 0.80 -13.71
N PRO A 78 -12.14 1.84 -12.94
CA PRO A 78 -11.55 1.67 -11.62
C PRO A 78 -12.62 1.24 -10.61
N ALA A 79 -12.33 0.21 -9.82
CA ALA A 79 -13.20 -0.27 -8.76
C ALA A 79 -12.63 0.01 -7.37
N SER A 80 -13.47 0.36 -6.41
CA SER A 80 -13.11 0.54 -5.00
C SER A 80 -13.38 -0.70 -4.15
N ASN A 81 -14.31 -1.55 -4.60
CA ASN A 81 -14.75 -2.78 -3.95
C ASN A 81 -15.29 -3.78 -4.99
N HIS A 82 -15.67 -4.98 -4.55
CA HIS A 82 -16.15 -6.01 -5.45
C HIS A 82 -17.50 -5.68 -6.14
N LYS A 83 -18.38 -4.90 -5.49
CA LYS A 83 -19.65 -4.49 -6.10
C LYS A 83 -19.42 -3.50 -7.23
N ASP A 84 -18.51 -2.54 -7.03
CA ASP A 84 -18.10 -1.60 -8.07
C ASP A 84 -17.49 -2.36 -9.26
N LEU A 85 -16.67 -3.39 -8.98
CA LEU A 85 -16.03 -4.19 -10.01
C LEU A 85 -17.06 -4.89 -10.89
N GLU A 86 -18.08 -5.50 -10.30
CA GLU A 86 -19.17 -6.17 -11.02
C GLU A 86 -20.01 -5.19 -11.83
N ALA A 87 -20.36 -4.03 -11.26
CA ALA A 87 -21.06 -2.97 -11.96
C ALA A 87 -20.27 -2.44 -13.15
N ASN A 88 -18.96 -2.20 -12.97
CA ASN A 88 -18.06 -1.73 -14.01
C ASN A 88 -17.92 -2.73 -15.17
N ILE A 89 -17.94 -4.02 -14.89
CA ILE A 89 -17.94 -5.05 -15.95
C ILE A 89 -19.23 -5.00 -16.75
N GLY A 90 -20.38 -4.86 -16.08
CA GLY A 90 -21.66 -4.67 -16.74
C GLY A 90 -21.68 -3.41 -17.63
N GLU A 91 -21.15 -2.30 -17.13
CA GLU A 91 -21.03 -1.04 -17.88
C GLU A 91 -20.11 -1.20 -19.11
N ALA A 92 -18.96 -1.84 -18.95
CA ALA A 92 -18.04 -2.12 -20.05
C ALA A 92 -18.70 -2.92 -21.18
N ILE A 93 -19.54 -3.90 -20.83
CA ILE A 93 -20.30 -4.70 -21.82
C ILE A 93 -21.31 -3.80 -22.52
N VAL A 94 -22.06 -2.97 -21.82
CA VAL A 94 -23.05 -2.03 -22.40
C VAL A 94 -22.35 -1.01 -23.30
N HIS A 95 -21.16 -0.58 -22.99
CA HIS A 95 -20.35 0.31 -23.83
C HIS A 95 -19.73 -0.40 -25.03
N GLY A 96 -19.98 -1.71 -25.21
CA GLY A 96 -19.53 -2.49 -26.37
C GLY A 96 -18.04 -2.87 -26.28
N CYS A 97 -17.48 -3.02 -25.12
CA CYS A 97 -16.17 -3.64 -24.98
C CYS A 97 -16.27 -5.13 -25.38
N ASP A 98 -15.37 -5.56 -26.25
CA ASP A 98 -15.30 -6.91 -26.77
C ASP A 98 -14.37 -7.84 -25.98
N ALA A 99 -13.50 -7.26 -25.16
CA ALA A 99 -12.69 -7.98 -24.20
C ALA A 99 -12.44 -7.16 -22.93
N LEU A 100 -12.03 -7.87 -21.87
CA LEU A 100 -11.68 -7.30 -20.59
C LEU A 100 -10.28 -7.75 -20.14
N ILE A 101 -9.49 -6.85 -19.65
CA ILE A 101 -8.23 -7.17 -18.97
C ILE A 101 -8.28 -6.69 -17.53
N GLY A 102 -7.66 -7.46 -16.62
CA GLY A 102 -7.73 -7.13 -15.21
C GLY A 102 -6.93 -8.04 -14.30
N GLY A 103 -7.15 -7.88 -12.99
CA GLY A 103 -6.69 -8.82 -11.99
C GLY A 103 -7.56 -10.08 -11.94
N TYR A 104 -7.17 -11.04 -11.08
CA TYR A 104 -7.88 -12.32 -10.97
C TYR A 104 -9.38 -12.18 -10.77
N SER A 105 -9.82 -11.35 -9.83
CA SER A 105 -11.25 -11.14 -9.55
C SER A 105 -12.02 -10.55 -10.75
N ALA A 106 -11.36 -9.68 -11.54
CA ALA A 106 -11.99 -9.10 -12.72
C ALA A 106 -12.15 -10.15 -13.83
N VAL A 107 -11.15 -10.99 -14.04
CA VAL A 107 -11.19 -12.10 -15.01
C VAL A 107 -12.28 -13.12 -14.63
N GLU A 108 -12.31 -13.54 -13.36
CA GLU A 108 -13.32 -14.48 -12.87
C GLU A 108 -14.76 -13.96 -13.07
N LEU A 109 -15.00 -12.68 -12.76
CA LEU A 109 -16.31 -12.05 -12.99
C LEU A 109 -16.62 -11.90 -14.47
N ALA A 110 -15.63 -11.52 -15.28
CA ALA A 110 -15.80 -11.40 -16.74
C ALA A 110 -16.22 -12.73 -17.39
N GLU A 111 -15.60 -13.84 -16.98
CA GLU A 111 -15.95 -15.19 -17.41
C GLU A 111 -17.41 -15.54 -17.07
N ARG A 112 -17.89 -15.17 -15.89
CA ARG A 112 -19.29 -15.36 -15.47
C ARG A 112 -20.28 -14.55 -16.33
N HIS A 113 -19.87 -13.39 -16.81
CA HIS A 113 -20.66 -12.54 -17.71
C HIS A 113 -20.48 -12.90 -19.21
N GLY A 114 -19.63 -13.88 -19.52
CA GLY A 114 -19.44 -14.36 -20.90
C GLY A 114 -18.64 -13.41 -21.79
N ILE A 115 -17.90 -12.44 -21.21
CA ILE A 115 -17.00 -11.57 -21.95
C ILE A 115 -15.60 -12.19 -22.01
N LEU A 116 -14.94 -12.10 -23.17
CA LEU A 116 -13.55 -12.53 -23.31
C LEU A 116 -12.65 -11.78 -22.34
N SER A 117 -11.79 -12.47 -21.65
CA SER A 117 -10.96 -11.84 -20.62
C SER A 117 -9.54 -12.34 -20.59
N ARG A 118 -8.63 -11.49 -20.08
CA ARG A 118 -7.24 -11.84 -19.87
C ARG A 118 -6.68 -11.23 -18.62
N LEU A 119 -5.94 -12.05 -17.88
CA LEU A 119 -5.23 -11.63 -16.67
C LEU A 119 -4.03 -10.74 -17.03
N ILE A 120 -3.95 -9.55 -16.45
CA ILE A 120 -2.75 -8.73 -16.53
C ILE A 120 -1.67 -9.39 -15.64
N ARG A 121 -0.67 -9.98 -16.25
CA ARG A 121 0.47 -10.59 -15.56
C ARG A 121 1.51 -9.53 -15.26
N THR A 122 2.04 -9.55 -14.05
CA THR A 122 3.15 -8.67 -13.66
C THR A 122 4.44 -9.16 -14.26
N GLY A 123 5.21 -8.27 -14.86
CA GLY A 123 6.53 -8.58 -15.41
C GLY A 123 7.59 -8.81 -14.31
N GLU A 124 8.65 -9.53 -14.64
CA GLU A 124 9.74 -9.85 -13.71
C GLU A 124 10.39 -8.59 -13.13
N ASP A 125 10.60 -7.56 -13.94
CA ASP A 125 11.20 -6.29 -13.50
C ASP A 125 10.36 -5.61 -12.41
N THR A 126 9.03 -5.63 -12.55
CA THR A 126 8.12 -5.07 -11.54
C THR A 126 8.16 -5.88 -10.24
N ILE A 127 8.28 -7.19 -10.34
CA ILE A 127 8.43 -8.07 -9.16
C ILE A 127 9.74 -7.77 -8.46
N LEU A 128 10.85 -7.68 -9.21
CA LEU A 128 12.17 -7.36 -8.65
C LEU A 128 12.19 -5.97 -8.00
N GLN A 129 11.54 -4.98 -8.60
CA GLN A 129 11.39 -3.65 -8.01
C GLN A 129 10.63 -3.71 -6.66
N ALA A 130 9.51 -4.43 -6.60
CA ALA A 130 8.75 -4.58 -5.36
C ALA A 130 9.54 -5.32 -4.27
N ILE A 131 10.33 -6.34 -4.63
CA ILE A 131 11.22 -7.04 -3.70
C ILE A 131 12.28 -6.07 -3.15
N ASN A 132 12.95 -5.31 -4.02
CA ASN A 132 13.96 -4.33 -3.61
C ASN A 132 13.36 -3.23 -2.73
N GLU A 133 12.15 -2.76 -3.03
CA GLU A 133 11.43 -1.80 -2.21
C GLU A 133 11.10 -2.39 -0.83
N ALA A 134 10.65 -3.65 -0.76
CA ALA A 134 10.40 -4.33 0.49
C ALA A 134 11.65 -4.43 1.36
N ILE A 135 12.78 -4.85 0.77
CA ILE A 135 14.08 -4.94 1.47
C ILE A 135 14.47 -3.57 2.04
N ARG A 136 14.48 -2.52 1.21
CA ARG A 136 14.84 -1.16 1.65
C ARG A 136 13.92 -0.64 2.76
N THR A 137 12.62 -0.91 2.66
CA THR A 137 11.64 -0.49 3.66
C THR A 137 11.91 -1.18 5.00
N VAL A 138 12.18 -2.47 4.99
CA VAL A 138 12.50 -3.23 6.21
C VAL A 138 13.82 -2.73 6.83
N GLU A 139 14.86 -2.56 6.02
CA GLU A 139 16.16 -2.03 6.47
C GLU A 139 16.01 -0.65 7.11
N GLN A 140 15.25 0.25 6.48
CA GLN A 140 14.99 1.59 7.01
C GLN A 140 14.29 1.54 8.38
N ILE A 141 13.26 0.72 8.52
CA ILE A 141 12.53 0.54 9.78
C ILE A 141 13.45 -0.03 10.87
N GLN A 142 14.31 -0.99 10.52
CA GLN A 142 15.26 -1.57 11.47
C GLN A 142 16.29 -0.53 11.94
N ILE A 143 16.83 0.28 11.03
CA ILE A 143 17.77 1.36 11.36
C ILE A 143 17.09 2.37 12.32
N GLU A 144 15.88 2.84 11.96
CA GLU A 144 15.13 3.77 12.81
C GLU A 144 14.87 3.21 14.21
N ARG A 145 14.53 1.93 14.30
CA ARG A 145 14.32 1.24 15.58
C ARG A 145 15.60 1.16 16.40
N ILE A 146 16.73 0.78 15.80
CA ILE A 146 18.03 0.71 16.47
C ILE A 146 18.43 2.10 16.99
N VAL A 147 18.30 3.13 16.17
CA VAL A 147 18.61 4.51 16.55
C VAL A 147 17.73 4.97 17.72
N ALA A 148 16.41 4.72 17.64
CA ALA A 148 15.49 5.07 18.72
C ALA A 148 15.80 4.33 20.04
N GLU A 149 16.12 3.04 19.97
CA GLU A 149 16.52 2.26 21.15
C GLU A 149 17.85 2.71 21.72
N THR A 150 18.81 3.09 20.87
CA THR A 150 20.09 3.65 21.30
C THR A 150 19.89 4.96 22.04
N TYR A 151 19.13 5.91 21.49
CA TYR A 151 18.82 7.16 22.19
C TYR A 151 18.08 6.92 23.50
N LYS A 152 17.13 6.03 23.52
CA LYS A 152 16.42 5.65 24.74
C LYS A 152 17.38 5.12 25.80
N THR A 153 18.30 4.24 25.42
CA THR A 153 19.30 3.67 26.31
C THR A 153 20.22 4.75 26.89
N ILE A 154 20.73 5.66 26.07
CA ILE A 154 21.57 6.78 26.49
C ILE A 154 20.84 7.67 27.49
N ILE A 155 19.60 8.07 27.18
CA ILE A 155 18.76 8.92 28.03
C ILE A 155 18.50 8.25 29.39
N TYR A 156 18.19 6.95 29.40
CA TYR A 156 17.89 6.23 30.64
C TYR A 156 19.14 5.86 31.46
N ALA A 157 20.31 5.73 30.84
CA ALA A 157 21.57 5.48 31.49
C ALA A 157 22.20 6.76 32.09
N SER A 158 21.77 7.94 31.65
CA SER A 158 22.28 9.21 32.19
C SER A 158 22.03 9.33 33.68
N LYS A 159 23.05 9.87 34.39
CA LYS A 159 22.94 10.27 35.80
C LYS A 159 22.29 11.63 35.98
N ASP A 160 22.20 12.42 34.92
CA ASP A 160 21.54 13.72 34.92
C ASP A 160 20.04 13.57 34.61
N GLY A 161 19.24 14.50 35.13
CA GLY A 161 17.82 14.59 34.84
C GLY A 161 17.59 15.10 33.40
N ILE A 162 17.07 14.26 32.54
CA ILE A 162 16.75 14.62 31.14
C ILE A 162 15.24 14.72 30.96
N LEU A 163 14.82 15.89 30.48
CA LEU A 163 13.42 16.22 30.16
C LEU A 163 13.37 16.82 28.77
N TYR A 164 12.50 16.27 27.92
CA TYR A 164 12.17 16.86 26.62
C TYR A 164 10.70 17.27 26.57
N ILE A 165 10.47 18.52 26.20
CA ILE A 165 9.15 19.14 26.06
C ILE A 165 9.02 19.59 24.61
N ASP A 166 7.92 19.25 23.96
CA ASP A 166 7.66 19.66 22.58
C ASP A 166 7.18 21.14 22.51
N SER A 167 6.99 21.63 21.29
CA SER A 167 6.53 23.02 21.03
C SER A 167 5.15 23.33 21.59
N SER A 168 4.35 22.32 21.91
CA SER A 168 3.03 22.47 22.55
C SER A 168 3.11 22.52 24.09
N GLY A 169 4.32 22.40 24.67
CA GLY A 169 4.50 22.31 26.11
C GLY A 169 4.26 20.90 26.69
N THR A 170 4.07 19.90 25.83
CA THR A 170 3.83 18.53 26.29
C THR A 170 5.14 17.80 26.56
N ILE A 171 5.23 17.16 27.73
CA ILE A 171 6.39 16.34 28.09
C ILE A 171 6.37 15.06 27.28
N ARG A 172 7.35 14.88 26.41
CA ARG A 172 7.50 13.71 25.53
C ARG A 172 8.46 12.67 26.09
N VAL A 173 9.55 13.14 26.72
CA VAL A 173 10.56 12.25 27.30
C VAL A 173 10.93 12.74 28.69
N ARG A 174 11.04 11.81 29.64
CA ARG A 174 11.62 12.01 30.97
C ARG A 174 12.34 10.73 31.39
N ASN A 175 13.60 10.86 31.78
CA ASN A 175 14.34 9.71 32.28
C ASN A 175 13.99 9.40 33.73
N ARG A 176 14.61 8.32 34.28
CA ARG A 176 14.33 7.89 35.67
C ARG A 176 14.71 8.91 36.73
N VAL A 177 15.75 9.73 36.46
CA VAL A 177 16.23 10.75 37.43
C VAL A 177 15.15 11.83 37.59
N VAL A 178 14.61 12.36 36.51
CA VAL A 178 13.48 13.31 36.54
C VAL A 178 12.23 12.71 37.19
N LYS A 179 11.94 11.44 36.93
CA LYS A 179 10.80 10.74 37.56
C LYS A 179 10.99 10.66 39.09
N ALA A 180 12.20 10.34 39.55
CA ALA A 180 12.50 10.27 40.98
C ALA A 180 12.40 11.64 41.66
N MET A 181 12.90 12.70 41.02
CA MET A 181 12.78 14.07 41.52
C MET A 181 11.32 14.50 41.67
N ASN A 182 10.47 14.21 40.68
CA ASN A 182 9.06 14.59 40.73
C ASN A 182 8.27 13.84 41.79
N ASN A 183 8.61 12.58 42.09
CA ASN A 183 8.02 11.83 43.20
C ASN A 183 8.43 12.44 44.55
N ASN A 184 9.69 12.91 44.71
CA ASN A 184 10.13 13.57 45.89
C ASN A 184 9.48 14.95 46.11
N ILE A 185 9.29 15.73 45.05
CA ILE A 185 8.61 17.03 45.10
C ILE A 185 7.11 16.83 45.48
N SER A 186 6.46 15.82 44.93
CA SER A 186 5.07 15.46 45.26
C SER A 186 4.93 15.01 46.75
N LEU A 187 5.92 14.36 47.33
CA LEU A 187 5.96 13.98 48.74
C LEU A 187 6.18 15.20 49.65
N LEU A 188 7.06 16.12 49.24
CA LEU A 188 7.31 17.36 49.96
C LEU A 188 6.09 18.31 49.92
N SER A 189 5.38 18.41 48.78
CA SER A 189 4.18 19.24 48.71
C SER A 189 3.02 18.69 49.56
N LYS A 190 2.92 17.36 49.73
CA LYS A 190 1.95 16.74 50.63
C LYS A 190 2.28 16.94 52.11
N SER A 191 3.56 16.97 52.47
CA SER A 191 3.99 17.23 53.86
C SER A 191 3.82 18.69 54.28
N LEU A 192 3.82 19.64 53.34
CA LEU A 192 3.60 21.07 53.58
C LEU A 192 2.13 21.48 53.66
N GLN A 193 1.21 20.60 53.21
CA GLN A 193 -0.25 20.81 53.31
C GLN A 193 -0.86 20.23 54.60
N THR A 194 -0.06 19.60 55.45
CA THR A 194 -0.51 18.96 56.70
C THR A 194 0.03 19.69 57.96
N THR A 195 0.51 20.90 57.80
CA THR A 195 0.86 21.84 58.90
C THR A 195 0.04 23.12 58.74
#